data_e3787a44823e9b03495ab9ddd3922063
#
_entry.id   e3787a44823e9b03495ab9ddd3922063
#
_cell.length_a   1.000
_cell.length_b   1.000
_cell.length_c   1.000
_cell.angle_alpha   90.00
_cell.angle_beta   90.00
_cell.angle_gamma   90.00
#
_symmetry.space_group_name_H-M   'P 1'
#
loop_
_entity.id
_entity.type
_entity.pdbx_description
1 polymer ?
#
loop_
_entity_poly.entity_id
_entity_poly.type
_entity_poly.pdbx_seq_one_letter_code
_entity_poly.pdbx_strand_id
1 'polypeptide(L)'
;IMVAYPITPQSEAAALCGELFAEGYIKDYFRGESGFAVMLECAGAAFGGARVFTTTAGPGTMRAMENFPMWAGARLPIQMIVTCRGINSPLSIQPDTLEISYLLQTGMLVWHAETAQDFYDWILKGYMVSEEPDVHLPLALCCDGFFVTHARGYVRMQDRGIKLPPREAWRGAVPVLDAENPPARLSRDAPVQKWNFMAYNIHAVWQQEVWAAVERSRKYINKYMGGLLTAENVEGAEAIIIASGSAAAQSREAVRLCKDKGLNVGLIKVRSLRPFPTKELRE
;
A
#
# COMPACT_ATOMS: atom_id res chain seq x y z
N ILE A 1 11.74 -6.87 -7.92
CA ILE A 1 11.42 -6.23 -9.22
C ILE A 1 10.71 -4.93 -8.94
N MET A 2 11.06 -3.89 -9.67
CA MET A 2 10.31 -2.63 -9.69
C MET A 2 9.74 -2.37 -11.07
N VAL A 3 8.49 -1.94 -11.12
CA VAL A 3 7.80 -1.47 -12.33
C VAL A 3 7.24 -0.08 -12.07
N ALA A 4 7.49 0.87 -12.94
CA ALA A 4 6.99 2.24 -12.75
C ALA A 4 6.67 2.95 -14.07
N TYR A 5 5.73 3.88 -13.98
CA TYR A 5 5.48 4.91 -14.99
C TYR A 5 5.80 6.27 -14.36
N PRO A 6 6.70 7.07 -14.95
CA PRO A 6 7.09 8.35 -14.37
C PRO A 6 5.88 9.30 -14.33
N ILE A 7 5.52 9.72 -13.13
CA ILE A 7 4.43 10.68 -12.88
C ILE A 7 4.73 11.48 -11.61
N THR A 8 4.59 12.80 -11.66
CA THR A 8 4.79 13.69 -10.50
C THR A 8 3.76 13.35 -9.39
N PRO A 9 4.16 13.30 -8.10
CA PRO A 9 5.47 13.63 -7.53
C PRO A 9 6.38 12.42 -7.21
N GLN A 10 6.21 11.28 -7.84
CA GLN A 10 7.00 10.08 -7.55
C GLN A 10 8.15 9.82 -8.55
N SER A 11 8.36 10.72 -9.52
CA SER A 11 9.33 10.52 -10.60
C SER A 11 10.76 10.32 -10.08
N GLU A 12 11.14 11.02 -9.02
CA GLU A 12 12.47 10.88 -8.41
C GLU A 12 12.67 9.49 -7.78
N ALA A 13 11.64 8.95 -7.14
CA ALA A 13 11.69 7.59 -6.59
C ALA A 13 11.86 6.53 -7.70
N ALA A 14 11.15 6.72 -8.83
CA ALA A 14 11.30 5.85 -9.99
C ALA A 14 12.69 5.96 -10.62
N ALA A 15 13.25 7.19 -10.73
CA ALA A 15 14.59 7.42 -11.26
C ALA A 15 15.67 6.75 -10.38
N LEU A 16 15.61 6.96 -9.06
CA LEU A 16 16.51 6.33 -8.09
C LEU A 16 16.47 4.79 -8.18
N CYS A 17 15.30 4.21 -8.36
CA CYS A 17 15.21 2.76 -8.54
C CYS A 17 15.87 2.29 -9.85
N GLY A 18 15.84 3.11 -10.90
CA GLY A 18 16.60 2.85 -12.13
C GLY A 18 18.11 2.87 -11.93
N GLU A 19 18.60 3.80 -11.10
CA GLU A 19 20.01 3.85 -10.70
C GLU A 19 20.40 2.62 -9.88
N LEU A 20 19.61 2.27 -8.87
CA LEU A 20 19.81 1.06 -8.04
C LEU A 20 19.75 -0.24 -8.87
N PHE A 21 18.97 -0.27 -9.94
CA PHE A 21 18.99 -1.38 -10.88
C PHE A 21 20.31 -1.42 -11.66
N ALA A 22 20.79 -0.30 -12.16
CA ALA A 22 22.08 -0.21 -12.86
C ALA A 22 23.28 -0.60 -11.96
N GLU A 23 23.17 -0.33 -10.67
CA GLU A 23 24.15 -0.72 -9.64
C GLU A 23 24.00 -2.17 -9.14
N GLY A 24 22.98 -2.92 -9.61
CA GLY A 24 22.74 -4.31 -9.27
C GLY A 24 22.02 -4.57 -7.93
N TYR A 25 21.52 -3.53 -7.25
CA TYR A 25 20.73 -3.70 -6.01
C TYR A 25 19.31 -4.18 -6.28
N ILE A 26 18.73 -3.82 -7.42
CA ILE A 26 17.42 -4.27 -7.87
C ILE A 26 17.63 -5.25 -9.03
N LYS A 27 16.99 -6.42 -8.98
CA LYS A 27 17.19 -7.47 -9.99
C LYS A 27 16.64 -7.08 -11.37
N ASP A 28 15.47 -6.44 -11.39
CA ASP A 28 14.82 -6.01 -12.61
C ASP A 28 14.07 -4.70 -12.40
N TYR A 29 14.10 -3.84 -13.40
CA TYR A 29 13.42 -2.56 -13.44
C TYR A 29 12.77 -2.35 -14.80
N PHE A 30 11.47 -2.14 -14.82
CA PHE A 30 10.69 -1.93 -16.04
C PHE A 30 10.00 -0.57 -16.02
N ARG A 31 9.98 0.09 -17.18
CA ARG A 31 9.18 1.28 -17.42
C ARG A 31 7.99 0.91 -18.28
N GLY A 32 6.79 0.95 -17.71
CA GLY A 32 5.58 0.71 -18.47
C GLY A 32 5.12 1.96 -19.24
N GLU A 33 4.28 1.77 -20.21
CA GLU A 33 3.76 2.82 -21.07
C GLU A 33 2.62 3.64 -20.44
N SER A 34 2.01 3.13 -19.40
CA SER A 34 0.91 3.78 -18.65
C SER A 34 0.77 3.20 -17.26
N GLY A 35 0.06 3.92 -16.38
CA GLY A 35 -0.29 3.39 -15.06
C GLY A 35 -1.01 2.04 -15.14
N PHE A 36 -1.87 1.85 -16.13
CA PHE A 36 -2.57 0.58 -16.35
C PHE A 36 -1.60 -0.57 -16.68
N ALA A 37 -0.71 -0.36 -17.66
CA ALA A 37 0.27 -1.36 -18.07
C ALA A 37 1.20 -1.74 -16.92
N VAL A 38 1.71 -0.75 -16.18
CA VAL A 38 2.54 -0.97 -14.98
C VAL A 38 1.88 -1.91 -13.98
N MET A 39 0.59 -1.74 -13.71
CA MET A 39 -0.10 -2.58 -12.72
C MET A 39 -0.30 -4.02 -13.22
N LEU A 40 -0.48 -4.23 -14.52
CA LEU A 40 -0.49 -5.57 -15.11
C LEU A 40 0.91 -6.22 -15.10
N GLU A 41 1.95 -5.47 -15.41
CA GLU A 41 3.34 -5.94 -15.34
C GLU A 41 3.72 -6.33 -13.90
N CYS A 42 3.28 -5.54 -12.90
CA CYS A 42 3.43 -5.89 -11.49
C CYS A 42 2.75 -7.23 -11.15
N ALA A 43 1.53 -7.43 -11.65
CA ALA A 43 0.83 -8.70 -11.45
C ALA A 43 1.59 -9.86 -12.10
N GLY A 44 2.03 -9.71 -13.35
CA GLY A 44 2.82 -10.72 -14.05
C GLY A 44 4.09 -11.11 -13.30
N ALA A 45 4.86 -10.12 -12.83
CA ALA A 45 6.05 -10.34 -12.01
C ALA A 45 5.72 -11.05 -10.68
N ALA A 46 4.63 -10.66 -10.03
CA ALA A 46 4.20 -11.28 -8.77
C ALA A 46 3.72 -12.72 -8.98
N PHE A 47 3.02 -13.02 -10.07
CA PHE A 47 2.68 -14.39 -10.48
C PHE A 47 3.92 -15.24 -10.76
N GLY A 48 4.98 -14.64 -11.30
CA GLY A 48 6.29 -15.28 -11.45
C GLY A 48 7.07 -15.46 -10.14
N GLY A 49 6.46 -15.16 -8.99
CA GLY A 49 7.09 -15.36 -7.68
C GLY A 49 7.98 -14.19 -7.22
N ALA A 50 8.09 -13.11 -7.98
CA ALA A 50 8.92 -11.97 -7.59
C ALA A 50 8.30 -11.16 -6.45
N ARG A 51 9.14 -10.59 -5.59
CA ARG A 51 8.75 -9.50 -4.70
C ARG A 51 8.70 -8.22 -5.52
N VAL A 52 7.52 -7.59 -5.57
CA VAL A 52 7.24 -6.47 -6.47
C VAL A 52 7.02 -5.18 -5.70
N PHE A 53 7.62 -4.12 -6.19
CA PHE A 53 7.45 -2.76 -5.73
C PHE A 53 7.03 -1.88 -6.91
N THR A 54 6.12 -0.97 -6.67
CA THR A 54 5.73 0.05 -7.65
C THR A 54 5.39 1.37 -6.97
N THR A 55 5.45 2.42 -7.75
CA THR A 55 5.05 3.77 -7.32
C THR A 55 4.13 4.40 -8.35
N THR A 56 3.14 5.14 -7.89
CA THR A 56 2.20 5.87 -8.74
C THR A 56 1.69 7.13 -8.05
N ALA A 57 0.90 7.92 -8.75
CA ALA A 57 0.19 9.07 -8.19
C ALA A 57 -1.31 8.94 -8.47
N GLY A 58 -2.12 9.87 -7.94
CA GLY A 58 -3.58 9.86 -8.08
C GLY A 58 -4.08 9.48 -9.47
N PRO A 59 -3.68 10.19 -10.54
CA PRO A 59 -4.15 9.87 -11.90
C PRO A 59 -3.76 8.47 -12.38
N GLY A 60 -2.54 8.00 -12.06
CA GLY A 60 -2.09 6.65 -12.41
C GLY A 60 -2.87 5.59 -11.66
N THR A 61 -3.18 5.83 -10.37
CA THR A 61 -4.04 4.97 -9.55
C THR A 61 -5.42 4.84 -10.18
N MET A 62 -6.05 5.95 -10.52
CA MET A 62 -7.39 5.95 -11.11
C MET A 62 -7.43 5.26 -12.46
N ARG A 63 -6.40 5.45 -13.29
CA ARG A 63 -6.32 4.80 -14.60
C ARG A 63 -6.17 3.28 -14.49
N ALA A 64 -5.67 2.79 -13.37
CA ALA A 64 -5.37 1.37 -13.15
C ALA A 64 -6.37 0.67 -12.20
N MET A 65 -7.45 1.32 -11.83
CA MET A 65 -8.38 0.87 -10.79
C MET A 65 -8.87 -0.57 -10.94
N GLU A 66 -9.09 -1.03 -12.18
CA GLU A 66 -9.59 -2.39 -12.43
C GLU A 66 -8.59 -3.50 -12.04
N ASN A 67 -7.30 -3.17 -11.95
CA ASN A 67 -6.27 -4.15 -11.60
C ASN A 67 -6.25 -4.49 -10.10
N PHE A 68 -6.63 -3.57 -9.25
CA PHE A 68 -6.45 -3.73 -7.80
C PHE A 68 -7.35 -4.80 -7.17
N PRO A 69 -8.63 -4.93 -7.54
CA PRO A 69 -9.44 -6.07 -7.09
C PRO A 69 -8.88 -7.41 -7.57
N MET A 70 -8.29 -7.45 -8.76
CA MET A 70 -7.60 -8.65 -9.27
C MET A 70 -6.35 -8.96 -8.44
N TRP A 71 -5.52 -7.98 -8.08
CA TRP A 71 -4.37 -8.20 -7.20
C TRP A 71 -4.79 -8.77 -5.84
N ALA A 72 -5.84 -8.20 -5.23
CA ALA A 72 -6.36 -8.66 -3.96
C ALA A 72 -6.96 -10.08 -4.06
N GLY A 73 -7.79 -10.35 -5.06
CA GLY A 73 -8.39 -11.65 -5.30
C GLY A 73 -7.39 -12.75 -5.65
N ALA A 74 -6.35 -12.39 -6.40
CA ALA A 74 -5.23 -13.29 -6.70
C ALA A 74 -4.24 -13.42 -5.53
N ARG A 75 -4.41 -12.65 -4.45
CA ARG A 75 -3.57 -12.69 -3.25
C ARG A 75 -2.10 -12.36 -3.56
N LEU A 76 -1.87 -11.28 -4.31
CA LEU A 76 -0.54 -10.81 -4.70
C LEU A 76 -0.03 -9.74 -3.72
N PRO A 77 0.98 -10.04 -2.88
CA PRO A 77 1.49 -9.09 -1.88
C PRO A 77 2.42 -8.04 -2.52
N ILE A 78 1.85 -7.24 -3.41
CA ILE A 78 2.53 -6.15 -4.11
C ILE A 78 2.54 -4.91 -3.22
N GLN A 79 3.70 -4.26 -3.10
CA GLN A 79 3.81 -2.96 -2.43
C GLN A 79 3.67 -1.85 -3.45
N MET A 80 2.67 -1.00 -3.24
CA MET A 80 2.43 0.17 -4.07
C MET A 80 2.49 1.45 -3.23
N ILE A 81 3.35 2.37 -3.61
CA ILE A 81 3.34 3.74 -3.10
C ILE A 81 2.38 4.57 -3.93
N VAL A 82 1.51 5.31 -3.25
CA VAL A 82 0.59 6.26 -3.85
C VAL A 82 0.88 7.65 -3.33
N THR A 83 1.42 8.49 -4.20
CA THR A 83 1.57 9.92 -3.91
C THR A 83 0.28 10.63 -4.27
N CYS A 84 -0.49 10.96 -3.22
CA CYS A 84 -1.85 11.47 -3.37
C CYS A 84 -1.87 12.88 -3.92
N ARG A 85 -2.56 13.09 -5.03
CA ARG A 85 -2.72 14.39 -5.67
C ARG A 85 -3.97 14.45 -6.52
N GLY A 86 -4.38 15.67 -6.92
CA GLY A 86 -5.51 15.90 -7.82
C GLY A 86 -5.44 15.02 -9.07
N ILE A 87 -6.58 14.43 -9.40
CA ILE A 87 -6.69 13.43 -10.48
C ILE A 87 -6.66 14.11 -11.85
N ASN A 88 -7.21 15.31 -11.95
CA ASN A 88 -7.37 16.01 -13.22
C ASN A 88 -7.13 17.52 -13.11
N SER A 89 -7.01 18.17 -14.29
CA SER A 89 -6.92 19.64 -14.44
C SER A 89 -8.15 20.35 -13.85
N PRO A 90 -8.01 21.60 -13.37
CA PRO A 90 -6.81 22.42 -13.42
C PRO A 90 -5.84 22.20 -12.26
N LEU A 91 -6.22 21.50 -11.20
CA LEU A 91 -5.44 21.37 -9.97
C LEU A 91 -4.73 20.02 -9.85
N SER A 92 -4.35 19.42 -10.96
CA SER A 92 -3.84 18.05 -11.03
C SER A 92 -2.54 17.77 -10.23
N ILE A 93 -1.77 18.80 -9.88
CA ILE A 93 -0.56 18.64 -9.04
C ILE A 93 -0.80 19.02 -7.58
N GLN A 94 -1.99 19.52 -7.24
CA GLN A 94 -2.31 19.91 -5.87
C GLN A 94 -2.63 18.68 -5.01
N PRO A 95 -2.43 18.77 -3.68
CA PRO A 95 -2.79 17.70 -2.76
C PRO A 95 -4.27 17.38 -2.87
N ASP A 96 -4.57 16.10 -2.97
CA ASP A 96 -5.90 15.53 -2.94
C ASP A 96 -5.77 14.08 -2.48
N THR A 97 -6.82 13.52 -1.94
CA THR A 97 -6.85 12.15 -1.40
C THR A 97 -8.01 11.34 -1.94
N LEU A 98 -8.61 11.78 -3.05
CA LEU A 98 -9.78 11.13 -3.63
C LEU A 98 -9.50 9.67 -4.02
N GLU A 99 -8.30 9.37 -4.55
CA GLU A 99 -7.89 8.01 -4.89
C GLU A 99 -7.88 7.06 -3.70
N ILE A 100 -7.66 7.55 -2.48
CA ILE A 100 -7.73 6.70 -1.28
C ILE A 100 -9.14 6.12 -1.12
N SER A 101 -10.17 6.90 -1.35
CA SER A 101 -11.56 6.45 -1.23
C SER A 101 -11.89 5.31 -2.20
N TYR A 102 -11.31 5.33 -3.39
CA TYR A 102 -11.43 4.24 -4.36
C TYR A 102 -10.63 3.00 -3.95
N LEU A 103 -9.39 3.19 -3.47
CA LEU A 103 -8.56 2.08 -3.00
C LEU A 103 -9.20 1.31 -1.85
N LEU A 104 -9.95 1.99 -0.98
CA LEU A 104 -10.68 1.33 0.11
C LEU A 104 -11.71 0.30 -0.36
N GLN A 105 -12.15 0.33 -1.62
CA GLN A 105 -13.11 -0.62 -2.19
C GLN A 105 -12.45 -1.83 -2.85
N THR A 106 -11.14 -1.85 -2.98
CA THR A 106 -10.42 -2.84 -3.80
C THR A 106 -10.02 -4.13 -3.07
N GLY A 107 -10.10 -4.15 -1.74
CA GLY A 107 -9.62 -5.26 -0.93
C GLY A 107 -8.11 -5.21 -0.62
N MET A 108 -7.40 -4.17 -1.06
CA MET A 108 -6.02 -3.91 -0.66
C MET A 108 -5.94 -3.45 0.79
N LEU A 109 -4.80 -3.65 1.42
CA LEU A 109 -4.44 -2.90 2.63
C LEU A 109 -4.16 -1.45 2.22
N VAL A 110 -4.64 -0.50 3.01
CA VAL A 110 -4.46 0.94 2.73
C VAL A 110 -3.96 1.64 3.98
N TRP A 111 -2.75 2.16 3.93
CA TRP A 111 -2.13 2.92 5.01
C TRP A 111 -1.85 4.34 4.57
N HIS A 112 -1.96 5.29 5.49
CA HIS A 112 -1.79 6.70 5.20
C HIS A 112 -0.68 7.31 6.05
N ALA A 113 0.49 7.53 5.44
CA ALA A 113 1.67 8.05 6.10
C ALA A 113 1.54 9.55 6.38
N GLU A 114 1.93 9.96 7.57
CA GLU A 114 1.93 11.35 8.02
C GLU A 114 3.24 12.08 7.70
N THR A 115 4.36 11.36 7.80
CA THR A 115 5.70 11.93 7.71
C THR A 115 6.61 11.08 6.83
N ALA A 116 7.76 11.66 6.44
CA ALA A 116 8.81 10.91 5.76
C ALA A 116 9.32 9.71 6.58
N GLN A 117 9.31 9.81 7.92
CA GLN A 117 9.68 8.69 8.80
C GLN A 117 8.66 7.54 8.73
N ASP A 118 7.35 7.85 8.81
CA ASP A 118 6.31 6.83 8.63
C ASP A 118 6.46 6.12 7.28
N PHE A 119 6.68 6.91 6.23
CA PHE A 119 6.84 6.41 4.88
C PHE A 119 8.02 5.44 4.76
N TYR A 120 9.19 5.84 5.29
CA TYR A 120 10.39 5.01 5.32
C TYR A 120 10.17 3.70 6.08
N ASP A 121 9.63 3.79 7.30
CA ASP A 121 9.42 2.63 8.17
C ASP A 121 8.37 1.67 7.61
N TRP A 122 7.32 2.20 6.99
CA TRP A 122 6.17 1.39 6.61
C TRP A 122 6.36 0.66 5.28
N ILE A 123 7.31 1.06 4.45
CA ILE A 123 7.69 0.28 3.26
C ILE A 123 8.14 -1.13 3.67
N LEU A 124 9.07 -1.24 4.63
CA LEU A 124 9.56 -2.54 5.11
C LEU A 124 8.49 -3.31 5.89
N LYS A 125 7.82 -2.62 6.82
CA LYS A 125 6.75 -3.21 7.63
C LYS A 125 5.57 -3.66 6.77
N GLY A 126 5.34 -2.98 5.65
CA GLY A 126 4.35 -3.36 4.67
C GLY A 126 4.59 -4.75 4.10
N TYR A 127 5.80 -5.07 3.68
CA TYR A 127 6.14 -6.44 3.25
C TYR A 127 5.96 -7.46 4.38
N MET A 128 6.37 -7.12 5.61
CA MET A 128 6.21 -8.01 6.76
C MET A 128 4.74 -8.36 7.04
N VAL A 129 3.82 -7.44 6.79
CA VAL A 129 2.38 -7.68 6.95
C VAL A 129 1.79 -8.36 5.71
N SER A 130 2.09 -7.83 4.52
CA SER A 130 1.53 -8.31 3.25
C SER A 130 1.89 -9.75 2.92
N GLU A 131 3.10 -10.18 3.26
CA GLU A 131 3.62 -11.51 2.93
C GLU A 131 3.31 -12.57 4.00
N GLU A 132 2.64 -12.20 5.09
CA GLU A 132 2.20 -13.19 6.08
C GLU A 132 1.27 -14.21 5.42
N PRO A 133 1.47 -15.54 5.66
CA PRO A 133 0.80 -16.60 4.90
C PRO A 133 -0.73 -16.55 4.94
N ASP A 134 -1.31 -16.02 6.02
CA ASP A 134 -2.76 -15.88 6.17
C ASP A 134 -3.28 -14.48 5.77
N VAL A 135 -2.40 -13.59 5.32
CA VAL A 135 -2.74 -12.26 4.79
C VAL A 135 -2.60 -12.26 3.27
N HIS A 136 -1.39 -12.36 2.73
CA HIS A 136 -1.09 -12.31 1.28
C HIS A 136 -1.98 -11.32 0.53
N LEU A 137 -1.86 -10.03 0.87
CA LEU A 137 -2.63 -8.96 0.25
C LEU A 137 -1.71 -7.86 -0.27
N PRO A 138 -2.08 -7.19 -1.37
CA PRO A 138 -1.39 -5.98 -1.80
C PRO A 138 -1.58 -4.86 -0.79
N LEU A 139 -0.59 -3.98 -0.69
CA LEU A 139 -0.65 -2.78 0.15
C LEU A 139 -0.48 -1.53 -0.70
N ALA A 140 -1.39 -0.57 -0.51
CA ALA A 140 -1.23 0.81 -0.92
C ALA A 140 -0.75 1.65 0.28
N LEU A 141 0.49 2.12 0.20
CA LEU A 141 1.03 3.09 1.14
C LEU A 141 0.83 4.49 0.55
N CYS A 142 -0.14 5.20 1.06
CA CYS A 142 -0.52 6.53 0.63
C CYS A 142 0.26 7.61 1.37
N CYS A 143 0.64 8.67 0.68
CA CYS A 143 1.24 9.87 1.28
C CYS A 143 0.76 11.11 0.55
N ASP A 144 0.55 12.19 1.30
CA ASP A 144 0.02 13.43 0.75
C ASP A 144 1.03 14.13 -0.14
N GLY A 145 0.61 14.46 -1.35
CA GLY A 145 1.34 15.31 -2.26
C GLY A 145 1.66 16.65 -1.60
N PHE A 146 2.75 17.27 -2.00
CA PHE A 146 3.30 18.49 -1.41
C PHE A 146 3.70 18.36 0.07
N PHE A 147 2.80 18.00 0.96
CA PHE A 147 3.03 18.01 2.40
C PHE A 147 4.03 16.95 2.85
N VAL A 148 4.02 15.78 2.23
CA VAL A 148 4.98 14.70 2.53
C VAL A 148 6.00 14.55 1.41
N THR A 149 5.54 14.62 0.14
CA THR A 149 6.38 14.29 -1.02
C THR A 149 7.40 15.37 -1.39
N HIS A 150 7.15 16.63 -1.08
CA HIS A 150 8.06 17.76 -1.37
C HIS A 150 8.70 18.35 -0.11
N ALA A 151 8.28 17.91 1.06
CA ALA A 151 8.90 18.32 2.32
C ALA A 151 10.18 17.52 2.58
N ARG A 152 11.22 18.22 3.05
CA ARG A 152 12.41 17.57 3.57
C ARG A 152 12.26 17.36 5.07
N GLY A 153 12.56 16.17 5.53
CA GLY A 153 12.50 15.80 6.94
C GLY A 153 13.67 14.91 7.34
N TYR A 154 14.01 14.92 8.61
CA TYR A 154 14.97 13.96 9.15
C TYR A 154 14.33 12.59 9.23
N VAL A 155 15.05 11.58 8.74
CA VAL A 155 14.65 10.18 8.84
C VAL A 155 15.74 9.45 9.65
N ARG A 156 15.32 8.81 10.74
CA ARG A 156 16.19 7.89 11.47
C ARG A 156 16.25 6.60 10.66
N MET A 157 17.42 6.33 10.11
CA MET A 157 17.67 5.08 9.40
C MET A 157 17.58 3.91 10.39
N GLN A 158 16.83 2.88 10.03
CA GLN A 158 16.84 1.64 10.79
C GLN A 158 18.18 0.93 10.61
N ASP A 159 18.60 0.17 11.63
CA ASP A 159 19.85 -0.57 11.56
C ASP A 159 19.91 -1.50 10.34
N ARG A 160 21.08 -1.52 9.69
CA ARG A 160 21.36 -2.39 8.56
C ARG A 160 21.29 -3.86 9.02
N GLY A 161 20.13 -4.48 8.91
CA GLY A 161 19.98 -5.87 9.37
C GLY A 161 18.55 -6.39 9.28
N ILE A 162 17.58 -5.54 8.99
CA ILE A 162 16.23 -6.01 8.71
C ILE A 162 16.27 -6.77 7.38
N LYS A 163 16.27 -8.09 7.49
CA LYS A 163 16.09 -8.98 6.33
C LYS A 163 14.63 -9.39 6.27
N LEU A 164 14.00 -9.08 5.16
CA LEU A 164 12.71 -9.69 4.88
C LEU A 164 12.91 -11.21 4.77
N PRO A 165 11.97 -12.01 5.32
CA PRO A 165 12.06 -13.45 5.20
C PRO A 165 12.13 -13.86 3.72
N PRO A 166 12.74 -15.02 3.40
CA PRO A 166 12.64 -15.58 2.07
C PRO A 166 11.16 -15.66 1.68
N ARG A 167 10.85 -15.24 0.48
CA ARG A 167 9.48 -15.40 -0.02
C ARG A 167 9.21 -16.89 -0.15
N GLU A 168 8.37 -17.42 0.71
CA GLU A 168 7.89 -18.78 0.55
C GLU A 168 7.10 -18.90 -0.76
N ALA A 169 7.13 -20.10 -1.35
CA ALA A 169 6.34 -20.37 -2.53
C ALA A 169 4.89 -19.96 -2.28
N TRP A 170 4.43 -18.98 -3.05
CA TRP A 170 3.12 -18.39 -2.87
C TRP A 170 2.01 -19.43 -3.02
N ARG A 171 1.08 -19.45 -2.07
CA ARG A 171 -0.05 -20.39 -2.03
C ARG A 171 -1.38 -19.66 -2.20
N GLY A 172 -1.46 -18.76 -3.17
CA GLY A 172 -2.68 -18.01 -3.43
C GLY A 172 -3.74 -18.80 -4.21
N ALA A 173 -4.84 -18.14 -4.54
CA ALA A 173 -5.94 -18.69 -5.33
C ALA A 173 -5.52 -19.09 -6.75
N VAL A 174 -4.46 -18.45 -7.27
CA VAL A 174 -3.90 -18.72 -8.59
C VAL A 174 -2.47 -19.26 -8.39
N PRO A 175 -2.12 -20.40 -8.96
CA PRO A 175 -0.78 -20.96 -8.82
C PRO A 175 0.27 -20.06 -9.48
N VAL A 176 1.45 -19.95 -8.85
CA VAL A 176 2.61 -19.29 -9.44
C VAL A 176 2.95 -19.96 -10.77
N LEU A 177 3.27 -19.16 -11.76
CA LEU A 177 3.79 -19.65 -13.05
C LEU A 177 5.22 -20.14 -12.82
N ASP A 178 5.37 -21.45 -12.72
CA ASP A 178 6.65 -22.13 -12.63
C ASP A 178 6.89 -22.86 -13.95
N ALA A 179 7.96 -22.48 -14.67
CA ALA A 179 8.29 -23.08 -15.96
C ALA A 179 8.73 -24.54 -15.82
N GLU A 180 9.34 -24.92 -14.69
CA GLU A 180 9.81 -26.27 -14.41
C GLU A 180 8.67 -27.19 -13.92
N ASN A 181 7.72 -26.60 -13.19
CA ASN A 181 6.55 -27.30 -12.67
C ASN A 181 5.26 -26.54 -13.04
N PRO A 182 4.90 -26.47 -14.32
CA PRO A 182 3.71 -25.76 -14.74
C PRO A 182 2.50 -26.36 -14.03
N PRO A 183 1.65 -25.54 -13.41
CA PRO A 183 0.48 -26.06 -12.71
C PRO A 183 -0.34 -26.91 -13.66
N ALA A 184 -0.67 -28.12 -13.24
CA ALA A 184 -1.42 -29.12 -14.04
C ALA A 184 -2.73 -28.56 -14.65
N ARG A 185 -3.18 -27.42 -14.16
CA ARG A 185 -4.35 -26.67 -14.60
C ARG A 185 -4.10 -25.76 -15.81
N LEU A 186 -2.84 -25.57 -16.23
CA LEU A 186 -2.46 -24.83 -17.43
C LEU A 186 -2.11 -25.76 -18.60
N SER A 187 -2.58 -27.02 -18.59
CA SER A 187 -2.33 -27.93 -19.68
C SER A 187 -2.95 -27.42 -20.99
N ARG A 188 -2.31 -27.83 -22.08
CA ARG A 188 -2.52 -27.38 -23.46
C ARG A 188 -3.95 -27.52 -23.99
N ASP A 189 -4.78 -28.37 -23.38
CA ASP A 189 -5.99 -28.89 -24.00
C ASP A 189 -7.32 -28.20 -23.62
N ALA A 190 -7.29 -27.17 -22.76
CA ALA A 190 -8.49 -26.41 -22.43
C ALA A 190 -8.21 -24.95 -22.02
N PRO A 191 -7.64 -24.11 -22.90
CA PRO A 191 -7.21 -22.77 -22.51
C PRO A 191 -8.36 -21.87 -22.05
N VAL A 192 -9.49 -21.87 -22.73
CA VAL A 192 -10.62 -20.94 -22.45
C VAL A 192 -11.34 -21.31 -21.15
N GLN A 193 -11.63 -22.57 -20.92
CA GLN A 193 -12.31 -23.00 -19.69
C GLN A 193 -11.47 -22.76 -18.43
N LYS A 194 -10.14 -22.80 -18.58
CA LYS A 194 -9.21 -22.52 -17.48
C LYS A 194 -9.10 -21.06 -17.15
N TRP A 195 -9.08 -20.19 -18.13
CA TRP A 195 -9.17 -18.75 -17.92
C TRP A 195 -10.44 -18.36 -17.19
N ASN A 196 -11.59 -18.91 -17.60
CA ASN A 196 -12.85 -18.68 -16.94
C ASN A 196 -12.83 -19.20 -15.48
N PHE A 197 -12.22 -20.36 -15.24
CA PHE A 197 -12.07 -20.92 -13.91
C PHE A 197 -11.13 -20.09 -13.04
N MET A 198 -10.01 -19.59 -13.58
CA MET A 198 -9.11 -18.68 -12.88
C MET A 198 -9.80 -17.35 -12.55
N ALA A 199 -10.50 -16.76 -13.51
CA ALA A 199 -11.24 -15.52 -13.31
C ALA A 199 -12.33 -15.70 -12.25
N TYR A 200 -13.07 -16.79 -12.29
CA TYR A 200 -14.07 -17.14 -11.29
C TYR A 200 -13.45 -17.33 -9.90
N ASN A 201 -12.34 -18.04 -9.80
CA ASN A 201 -11.64 -18.22 -8.53
C ASN A 201 -11.14 -16.91 -7.94
N ILE A 202 -10.53 -16.04 -8.75
CA ILE A 202 -10.07 -14.73 -8.31
C ILE A 202 -11.24 -13.92 -7.76
N HIS A 203 -12.36 -13.91 -8.45
CA HIS A 203 -13.56 -13.20 -8.03
C HIS A 203 -14.19 -13.80 -6.77
N ALA A 204 -14.33 -15.13 -6.71
CA ALA A 204 -14.86 -15.80 -5.53
C ALA A 204 -13.96 -15.61 -4.30
N VAL A 205 -12.63 -15.68 -4.45
CA VAL A 205 -11.69 -15.41 -3.37
C VAL A 205 -11.77 -13.96 -2.95
N TRP A 206 -11.90 -13.01 -3.89
CA TRP A 206 -12.09 -11.60 -3.57
C TRP A 206 -13.33 -11.40 -2.70
N GLN A 207 -14.45 -12.00 -3.05
CA GLN A 207 -15.70 -11.87 -2.30
C GLN A 207 -15.67 -12.57 -0.93
N GLN A 208 -15.04 -13.73 -0.82
CA GLN A 208 -15.14 -14.59 0.34
C GLN A 208 -13.97 -14.42 1.31
N GLU A 209 -12.73 -14.33 0.81
CA GLU A 209 -11.51 -14.45 1.59
C GLU A 209 -10.76 -13.14 1.79
N VAL A 210 -10.85 -12.20 0.85
CA VAL A 210 -10.04 -10.97 0.90
C VAL A 210 -10.37 -10.15 2.14
N TRP A 211 -11.64 -9.97 2.44
CA TRP A 211 -12.07 -9.19 3.61
C TRP A 211 -11.69 -9.88 4.93
N ALA A 212 -11.75 -11.20 4.97
CA ALA A 212 -11.26 -11.97 6.11
C ALA A 212 -9.74 -11.81 6.29
N ALA A 213 -8.97 -11.79 5.19
CA ALA A 213 -7.53 -11.57 5.23
C ALA A 213 -7.19 -10.11 5.65
N VAL A 214 -7.97 -9.13 5.21
CA VAL A 214 -7.86 -7.75 5.70
C VAL A 214 -8.02 -7.71 7.23
N GLU A 215 -9.02 -8.36 7.78
CA GLU A 215 -9.20 -8.41 9.23
C GLU A 215 -8.07 -9.17 9.94
N ARG A 216 -7.58 -10.28 9.37
CA ARG A 216 -6.43 -11.00 9.92
C ARG A 216 -5.14 -10.17 9.95
N SER A 217 -4.98 -9.23 9.04
CA SER A 217 -3.81 -8.36 9.00
C SER A 217 -3.65 -7.48 10.25
N ARG A 218 -4.74 -7.20 11.00
CA ARG A 218 -4.71 -6.39 12.23
C ARG A 218 -3.67 -6.89 13.24
N LYS A 219 -3.60 -8.21 13.47
CA LYS A 219 -2.63 -8.78 14.42
C LYS A 219 -1.18 -8.48 14.03
N TYR A 220 -0.90 -8.47 12.74
CA TYR A 220 0.44 -8.17 12.22
C TYR A 220 0.75 -6.68 12.19
N ILE A 221 -0.25 -5.85 11.87
CA ILE A 221 -0.13 -4.39 12.00
C ILE A 221 0.16 -4.03 13.47
N ASN A 222 -0.56 -4.61 14.42
CA ASN A 222 -0.28 -4.42 15.84
C ASN A 222 1.15 -4.88 16.20
N LYS A 223 1.57 -6.04 15.72
CA LYS A 223 2.90 -6.60 15.99
C LYS A 223 4.04 -5.74 15.42
N TYR A 224 3.93 -5.30 14.16
CA TYR A 224 5.04 -4.67 13.44
C TYR A 224 4.99 -3.13 13.48
N MET A 225 3.80 -2.55 13.58
CA MET A 225 3.60 -1.10 13.56
C MET A 225 3.19 -0.51 14.92
N GLY A 226 2.82 -1.35 15.88
CA GLY A 226 2.33 -0.89 17.20
C GLY A 226 0.90 -0.35 17.16
N GLY A 227 0.08 -0.78 16.20
CA GLY A 227 -1.34 -0.45 16.12
C GLY A 227 -1.79 0.23 14.85
N LEU A 228 -3.12 0.20 14.63
CA LEU A 228 -3.78 0.83 13.49
C LEU A 228 -3.95 2.34 13.65
N LEU A 229 -3.86 2.81 14.88
CA LEU A 229 -3.92 4.23 15.25
C LEU A 229 -2.91 4.54 16.36
N THR A 230 -2.71 5.81 16.64
CA THR A 230 -2.10 6.31 17.90
C THR A 230 -2.96 7.38 18.50
N ALA A 231 -2.98 7.45 19.83
CA ALA A 231 -3.72 8.44 20.61
C ALA A 231 -2.75 9.31 21.41
N GLU A 232 -2.98 10.61 21.40
CA GLU A 232 -2.18 11.63 22.08
C GLU A 232 -3.10 12.55 22.87
N ASN A 233 -2.88 12.72 24.18
CA ASN A 233 -3.65 13.59 25.07
C ASN A 233 -5.18 13.33 25.08
N VAL A 234 -5.61 12.08 24.88
CA VAL A 234 -7.05 11.76 24.81
C VAL A 234 -7.71 11.59 26.16
N GLU A 235 -6.94 11.23 27.19
CA GLU A 235 -7.47 11.05 28.54
C GLU A 235 -7.94 12.39 29.13
N GLY A 236 -9.23 12.45 29.48
CA GLY A 236 -9.85 13.65 30.00
C GLY A 236 -9.99 14.80 29.00
N ALA A 237 -9.81 14.55 27.71
CA ALA A 237 -9.95 15.58 26.67
C ALA A 237 -11.41 16.02 26.53
N GLU A 238 -11.62 17.33 26.40
CA GLU A 238 -12.94 17.93 26.13
C GLU A 238 -13.38 17.73 24.67
N ALA A 239 -12.39 17.61 23.78
CA ALA A 239 -12.60 17.31 22.38
C ALA A 239 -11.44 16.47 21.83
N ILE A 240 -11.71 15.63 20.84
CA ILE A 240 -10.70 14.80 20.17
C ILE A 240 -10.73 15.06 18.66
N ILE A 241 -9.56 15.39 18.10
CA ILE A 241 -9.37 15.48 16.66
C ILE A 241 -9.00 14.09 16.15
N ILE A 242 -9.71 13.59 15.14
CA ILE A 242 -9.37 12.34 14.47
C ILE A 242 -8.88 12.68 13.06
N ALA A 243 -7.65 12.31 12.75
CA ALA A 243 -7.01 12.67 11.48
C ALA A 243 -6.10 11.55 10.96
N SER A 244 -5.76 11.60 9.67
CA SER A 244 -4.78 10.72 9.03
C SER A 244 -3.88 11.53 8.09
N GLY A 245 -2.76 10.93 7.64
CA GLY A 245 -1.82 11.60 6.75
C GLY A 245 -1.28 12.91 7.32
N SER A 246 -0.98 13.87 6.46
CA SER A 246 -0.44 15.17 6.85
C SER A 246 -1.39 16.00 7.71
N ALA A 247 -2.70 15.76 7.64
CA ALA A 247 -3.66 16.40 8.52
C ALA A 247 -3.42 16.06 10.00
N ALA A 248 -2.90 14.86 10.33
CA ALA A 248 -2.52 14.51 11.68
C ALA A 248 -1.34 15.35 12.20
N ALA A 249 -0.34 15.63 11.33
CA ALA A 249 0.78 16.51 11.67
C ALA A 249 0.31 17.94 11.99
N GLN A 250 -0.58 18.49 11.16
CA GLN A 250 -1.16 19.82 11.39
C GLN A 250 -2.02 19.85 12.66
N SER A 251 -2.75 18.77 12.91
CA SER A 251 -3.59 18.64 14.13
C SER A 251 -2.76 18.66 15.42
N ARG A 252 -1.52 18.14 15.41
CA ARG A 252 -0.63 18.24 16.57
C ARG A 252 -0.33 19.68 16.96
N GLU A 253 -0.07 20.52 15.96
CA GLU A 253 0.15 21.95 16.22
C GLU A 253 -1.15 22.61 16.71
N ALA A 254 -2.30 22.27 16.16
CA ALA A 254 -3.58 22.76 16.66
C ALA A 254 -3.82 22.35 18.13
N VAL A 255 -3.54 21.10 18.51
CA VAL A 255 -3.61 20.63 19.90
C VAL A 255 -2.68 21.43 20.81
N ARG A 256 -1.43 21.68 20.37
CA ARG A 256 -0.49 22.52 21.11
C ARG A 256 -1.04 23.95 21.34
N LEU A 257 -1.57 24.57 20.30
CA LEU A 257 -2.16 25.93 20.38
C LEU A 257 -3.42 25.95 21.27
N CYS A 258 -4.23 24.90 21.28
CA CYS A 258 -5.37 24.76 22.18
C CYS A 258 -4.90 24.68 23.62
N LYS A 259 -3.87 23.89 23.92
CA LYS A 259 -3.28 23.77 25.26
C LYS A 259 -2.76 25.13 25.79
N ASP A 260 -2.12 25.92 24.92
CA ASP A 260 -1.64 27.27 25.28
C ASP A 260 -2.80 28.22 25.68
N LYS A 261 -4.03 27.89 25.21
CA LYS A 261 -5.26 28.64 25.56
C LYS A 261 -6.06 27.99 26.69
N GLY A 262 -5.53 26.95 27.34
CA GLY A 262 -6.21 26.24 28.43
C GLY A 262 -7.30 25.27 27.99
N LEU A 263 -7.38 24.94 26.72
CA LEU A 263 -8.32 23.95 26.16
C LEU A 263 -7.67 22.56 26.11
N ASN A 264 -8.34 21.55 26.68
CA ASN A 264 -7.86 20.19 26.70
C ASN A 264 -8.37 19.42 25.46
N VAL A 265 -7.54 19.34 24.43
CA VAL A 265 -7.86 18.67 23.16
C VAL A 265 -6.91 17.50 22.94
N GLY A 266 -7.46 16.35 22.56
CA GLY A 266 -6.72 15.15 22.18
C GLY A 266 -6.60 14.99 20.67
N LEU A 267 -5.69 14.10 20.24
CA LEU A 267 -5.51 13.71 18.84
C LEU A 267 -5.49 12.19 18.71
N ILE A 268 -6.27 11.66 17.80
CA ILE A 268 -6.16 10.29 17.30
C ILE A 268 -5.67 10.33 15.84
N LYS A 269 -4.48 9.78 15.62
CA LYS A 269 -3.94 9.57 14.28
C LYS A 269 -4.33 8.19 13.79
N VAL A 270 -5.12 8.11 12.74
CA VAL A 270 -5.43 6.87 12.04
C VAL A 270 -4.30 6.57 11.04
N ARG A 271 -3.63 5.43 11.22
CA ARG A 271 -2.51 4.95 10.39
C ARG A 271 -2.99 4.04 9.28
N SER A 272 -3.90 3.12 9.63
CA SER A 272 -4.49 2.16 8.71
C SER A 272 -5.93 2.54 8.40
N LEU A 273 -6.20 2.79 7.13
CA LEU A 273 -7.54 3.06 6.62
C LEU A 273 -8.24 1.77 6.17
N ARG A 274 -7.44 0.74 5.88
CA ARG A 274 -7.90 -0.63 5.62
C ARG A 274 -6.85 -1.63 6.14
N PRO A 275 -7.14 -2.45 7.16
CA PRO A 275 -8.36 -2.44 7.99
C PRO A 275 -8.55 -1.13 8.78
N PHE A 276 -9.80 -0.71 8.93
CA PHE A 276 -10.11 0.51 9.68
C PHE A 276 -10.19 0.22 11.20
N PRO A 277 -9.66 1.08 12.09
CA PRO A 277 -9.61 0.84 13.54
C PRO A 277 -10.96 1.07 14.26
N THR A 278 -12.01 0.39 13.79
CA THR A 278 -13.37 0.60 14.30
C THR A 278 -13.53 0.25 15.78
N LYS A 279 -12.83 -0.79 16.24
CA LYS A 279 -12.89 -1.23 17.64
C LYS A 279 -12.14 -0.24 18.52
N GLU A 280 -10.93 0.06 18.12
CA GLU A 280 -9.99 0.94 18.84
C GLU A 280 -10.51 2.39 18.96
N LEU A 281 -11.37 2.83 18.04
CA LEU A 281 -12.01 4.15 18.09
C LEU A 281 -13.26 4.20 18.97
N ARG A 282 -13.81 3.04 19.36
CA ARG A 282 -14.98 2.96 20.26
C ARG A 282 -14.61 2.84 21.73
N GLU A 283 -13.41 2.41 22.00
CA GLU A 283 -12.81 2.31 23.32
C GLU A 283 -12.26 3.66 23.79
#